data_898a0d26a71e3b9dae2c7125bb05b434
#
_entry.id   898a0d26a71e3b9dae2c7125bb05b434
#
_cell.length_a   1.000
_cell.length_b   1.000
_cell.length_c   1.000
_cell.angle_alpha   90.00
_cell.angle_beta   90.00
_cell.angle_gamma   90.00
#
_symmetry.space_group_name_H-M   'P 1'
#
loop_
_entity.id
_entity.type
_entity.pdbx_description
1 polymer ?
#
loop_
_entity_poly.entity_id
_entity_poly.type
_entity_poly.pdbx_seq_one_letter_code
_entity_poly.pdbx_strand_id
1 'polypeptide(L)'
;MGSDIIANFSILELEATRVLQVKEYEQILIDNELNEKDVFKIYLNDHIHVYSADVKCQSSNDIRELSSDEGYLRYELEFQCPSEENIKIINNALFNVIQSHIHIARIYLENDLLTEKALFFNDQSVDISEKETQLSFFSSFQNFFYSGLSHILGGYDHLLFILGLLIIVTNLNRLILVITGFTIGHSLTLFLSLVEIVQVNASIVESLIGYTIMSVSYTHLTLP
;
A
#
# COMPACT_ATOMS: atom_id res chain seq x y z
N MET A 1 -9.96 -23.29 -25.56
CA MET A 1 -10.85 -23.12 -24.42
C MET A 1 -10.23 -21.99 -23.64
N GLY A 2 -10.95 -20.90 -23.40
CA GLY A 2 -10.42 -19.79 -22.61
C GLY A 2 -10.32 -20.21 -21.15
N SER A 3 -9.37 -19.63 -20.43
CA SER A 3 -9.16 -19.89 -19.00
C SER A 3 -9.60 -18.71 -18.18
N ASP A 4 -10.28 -19.00 -17.08
CA ASP A 4 -10.71 -17.98 -16.14
C ASP A 4 -9.60 -17.78 -15.09
N ILE A 5 -9.11 -16.54 -14.97
CA ILE A 5 -8.13 -16.15 -13.96
C ILE A 5 -8.84 -15.34 -12.90
N ILE A 6 -8.72 -15.77 -11.65
CA ILE A 6 -9.32 -15.11 -10.49
C ILE A 6 -8.25 -14.32 -9.76
N ALA A 7 -8.48 -13.02 -9.58
CA ALA A 7 -7.64 -12.13 -8.81
C ALA A 7 -8.40 -11.65 -7.56
N ASN A 8 -7.81 -11.87 -6.37
CA ASN A 8 -8.33 -11.34 -5.12
C ASN A 8 -7.55 -10.09 -4.73
N PHE A 9 -8.26 -9.00 -4.46
CA PHE A 9 -7.70 -7.73 -4.05
C PHE A 9 -8.18 -7.36 -2.65
N SER A 10 -7.25 -6.99 -1.77
CA SER A 10 -7.55 -6.56 -0.40
C SER A 10 -6.95 -5.20 -0.13
N ILE A 11 -7.70 -4.31 0.51
CA ILE A 11 -7.33 -2.93 0.79
C ILE A 11 -7.93 -2.46 2.12
N LEU A 12 -7.26 -1.53 2.78
CA LEU A 12 -7.83 -0.80 3.91
C LEU A 12 -8.95 0.15 3.44
N GLU A 13 -10.07 0.18 4.17
CA GLU A 13 -11.20 1.09 3.87
C GLU A 13 -10.76 2.56 3.78
N LEU A 14 -9.82 2.97 4.64
CA LEU A 14 -9.26 4.32 4.64
C LEU A 14 -8.54 4.65 3.32
N GLU A 15 -7.83 3.69 2.72
CA GLU A 15 -7.15 3.88 1.44
C GLU A 15 -8.15 3.92 0.28
N ALA A 16 -9.19 3.07 0.32
CA ALA A 16 -10.28 3.11 -0.64
C ALA A 16 -11.00 4.48 -0.63
N THR A 17 -11.24 5.03 0.55
CA THR A 17 -11.84 6.37 0.69
C THR A 17 -10.96 7.46 0.06
N ARG A 18 -9.63 7.37 0.17
CA ARG A 18 -8.71 8.32 -0.48
C ARG A 18 -8.80 8.26 -2.01
N VAL A 19 -8.98 7.08 -2.57
CA VAL A 19 -9.19 6.93 -4.03
C VAL A 19 -10.46 7.63 -4.48
N LEU A 20 -11.55 7.49 -3.73
CA LEU A 20 -12.83 8.09 -4.07
C LEU A 20 -12.84 9.63 -3.96
N GLN A 21 -11.85 10.23 -3.27
CA GLN A 21 -11.62 11.68 -3.23
C GLN A 21 -10.88 12.22 -4.46
N VAL A 22 -10.42 11.36 -5.37
CA VAL A 22 -9.87 11.79 -6.66
C VAL A 22 -11.01 12.33 -7.51
N LYS A 23 -10.84 13.54 -8.08
CA LYS A 23 -11.89 14.27 -8.81
C LYS A 23 -12.63 13.45 -9.85
N GLU A 24 -11.92 12.54 -10.53
CA GLU A 24 -12.50 11.68 -11.56
C GLU A 24 -13.55 10.74 -10.99
N TYR A 25 -13.26 10.07 -9.87
CA TYR A 25 -14.16 9.11 -9.23
C TYR A 25 -15.24 9.81 -8.40
N GLU A 26 -14.93 10.95 -7.80
CA GLU A 26 -15.92 11.83 -7.15
C GLU A 26 -16.99 12.28 -8.15
N GLN A 27 -16.60 12.62 -9.38
CA GLN A 27 -17.53 13.00 -10.43
C GLN A 27 -18.42 11.82 -10.87
N ILE A 28 -17.86 10.61 -10.96
CA ILE A 28 -18.62 9.38 -11.29
C ILE A 28 -19.68 9.08 -10.22
N LEU A 29 -19.34 9.27 -8.94
CA LEU A 29 -20.29 9.15 -7.81
C LEU A 29 -21.50 10.06 -7.99
N ILE A 30 -21.23 11.35 -8.33
CA ILE A 30 -22.28 12.37 -8.45
C ILE A 30 -23.12 12.14 -9.69
N ASP A 31 -22.51 11.91 -10.84
CA ASP A 31 -23.19 11.88 -12.14
C ASP A 31 -24.06 10.63 -12.33
N ASN A 32 -23.69 9.51 -11.68
CA ASN A 32 -24.39 8.23 -11.87
C ASN A 32 -25.20 7.78 -10.64
N GLU A 33 -25.25 8.56 -9.57
CA GLU A 33 -25.90 8.19 -8.31
C GLU A 33 -25.46 6.82 -7.76
N LEU A 34 -24.20 6.45 -8.02
CA LEU A 34 -23.61 5.18 -7.59
C LEU A 34 -23.17 5.26 -6.11
N ASN A 35 -23.16 4.11 -5.44
CA ASN A 35 -22.54 4.05 -4.12
C ASN A 35 -20.99 3.96 -4.21
N GLU A 36 -20.33 4.26 -3.11
CA GLU A 36 -18.86 4.28 -3.01
C GLU A 36 -18.21 2.94 -3.43
N LYS A 37 -18.85 1.82 -3.07
CA LYS A 37 -18.36 0.48 -3.40
C LYS A 37 -18.40 0.20 -4.89
N ASP A 38 -19.45 0.63 -5.58
CA ASP A 38 -19.58 0.42 -7.02
C ASP A 38 -18.59 1.29 -7.80
N VAL A 39 -18.35 2.53 -7.37
CA VAL A 39 -17.33 3.38 -7.96
C VAL A 39 -15.94 2.79 -7.71
N PHE A 40 -15.69 2.21 -6.54
CA PHE A 40 -14.43 1.56 -6.26
C PHE A 40 -14.20 0.30 -7.12
N LYS A 41 -15.25 -0.46 -7.46
CA LYS A 41 -15.15 -1.56 -8.43
C LYS A 41 -14.76 -1.08 -9.83
N ILE A 42 -15.33 0.05 -10.28
CA ILE A 42 -14.92 0.68 -11.55
C ILE A 42 -13.43 1.03 -11.50
N TYR A 43 -12.99 1.66 -10.40
CA TYR A 43 -11.58 1.98 -10.19
C TYR A 43 -10.67 0.75 -10.28
N LEU A 44 -11.02 -0.36 -9.63
CA LEU A 44 -10.23 -1.59 -9.69
C LEU A 44 -10.14 -2.14 -11.11
N ASN A 45 -11.25 -2.13 -11.86
CA ASN A 45 -11.30 -2.62 -13.23
C ASN A 45 -10.41 -1.79 -14.18
N ASP A 46 -10.26 -0.49 -13.89
CA ASP A 46 -9.43 0.44 -14.67
C ASP A 46 -7.94 0.33 -14.35
N HIS A 47 -7.59 -0.24 -13.19
CA HIS A 47 -6.20 -0.27 -12.70
C HIS A 47 -5.60 -1.66 -12.59
N ILE A 48 -6.42 -2.73 -12.67
CA ILE A 48 -5.94 -4.11 -12.64
C ILE A 48 -6.18 -4.74 -14.01
N HIS A 49 -5.10 -5.16 -14.66
CA HIS A 49 -5.14 -5.75 -15.99
C HIS A 49 -4.40 -7.07 -16.03
N VAL A 50 -4.98 -8.03 -16.72
CA VAL A 50 -4.36 -9.33 -16.98
C VAL A 50 -4.14 -9.48 -18.48
N TYR A 51 -2.99 -9.98 -18.85
CA TYR A 51 -2.59 -10.29 -20.22
C TYR A 51 -2.20 -11.76 -20.32
N SER A 52 -2.53 -12.38 -21.45
CA SER A 52 -2.09 -13.72 -21.82
C SER A 52 -1.46 -13.64 -23.19
N ALA A 53 -0.20 -14.06 -23.36
CA ALA A 53 0.55 -13.97 -24.60
C ALA A 53 0.43 -12.57 -25.26
N ASP A 54 0.58 -11.49 -24.47
CA ASP A 54 0.45 -10.08 -24.86
C ASP A 54 -0.97 -9.63 -25.30
N VAL A 55 -1.99 -10.51 -25.18
CA VAL A 55 -3.39 -10.15 -25.41
C VAL A 55 -4.07 -9.81 -24.10
N LYS A 56 -4.71 -8.65 -24.01
CA LYS A 56 -5.46 -8.25 -22.81
C LYS A 56 -6.66 -9.18 -22.61
N CYS A 57 -6.75 -9.80 -21.42
CA CYS A 57 -7.89 -10.60 -21.01
C CYS A 57 -9.12 -9.70 -20.77
N GLN A 58 -10.29 -10.23 -21.01
CA GLN A 58 -11.53 -9.54 -20.70
C GLN A 58 -11.85 -9.68 -19.21
N SER A 59 -12.00 -8.56 -18.52
CA SER A 59 -12.54 -8.55 -17.16
C SER A 59 -14.02 -8.90 -17.21
N SER A 60 -14.48 -9.82 -16.36
CA SER A 60 -15.90 -9.93 -16.11
C SER A 60 -16.32 -8.68 -15.33
N ASN A 61 -17.39 -8.01 -15.77
CA ASN A 61 -17.89 -6.81 -15.05
C ASN A 61 -18.49 -7.15 -13.69
N ASP A 62 -18.49 -8.43 -13.29
CA ASP A 62 -19.02 -8.92 -12.01
C ASP A 62 -17.90 -9.01 -10.97
N ILE A 63 -17.51 -7.85 -10.44
CA ILE A 63 -16.56 -7.77 -9.33
C ILE A 63 -17.31 -8.09 -8.04
N ARG A 64 -16.95 -9.21 -7.40
CA ARG A 64 -17.58 -9.70 -6.19
C ARG A 64 -16.87 -9.15 -4.95
N GLU A 65 -17.65 -8.61 -4.00
CA GLU A 65 -17.16 -8.28 -2.67
C GLU A 65 -17.11 -9.56 -1.83
N LEU A 66 -15.96 -9.83 -1.22
CA LEU A 66 -15.76 -10.97 -0.34
C LEU A 66 -15.86 -10.53 1.13
N SER A 67 -16.15 -11.48 2.01
CA SER A 67 -16.08 -11.24 3.45
C SER A 67 -14.63 -10.87 3.84
N SER A 68 -14.48 -9.84 4.68
CA SER A 68 -13.19 -9.34 5.14
C SER A 68 -13.24 -9.03 6.62
N ASP A 69 -12.08 -8.90 7.25
CA ASP A 69 -11.94 -8.42 8.61
C ASP A 69 -12.33 -6.94 8.71
N GLU A 70 -12.65 -6.48 9.92
CA GLU A 70 -13.03 -5.09 10.17
C GLU A 70 -11.94 -4.10 9.71
N GLY A 71 -12.33 -3.09 8.93
CA GLY A 71 -11.42 -2.10 8.36
C GLY A 71 -10.77 -2.49 7.04
N TYR A 72 -11.11 -3.66 6.49
CA TYR A 72 -10.63 -4.11 5.17
C TYR A 72 -11.78 -4.33 4.20
N LEU A 73 -11.52 -4.04 2.92
CA LEU A 73 -12.37 -4.40 1.80
C LEU A 73 -11.66 -5.48 0.97
N ARG A 74 -12.38 -6.52 0.57
CA ARG A 74 -11.86 -7.58 -0.29
C ARG A 74 -12.74 -7.73 -1.51
N TYR A 75 -12.11 -7.75 -2.67
CA TYR A 75 -12.77 -7.90 -3.96
C TYR A 75 -12.17 -9.07 -4.73
N GLU A 76 -13.01 -9.78 -5.45
CA GLU A 76 -12.64 -10.82 -6.40
C GLU A 76 -12.97 -10.33 -7.81
N LEU A 77 -11.93 -10.32 -8.66
CA LEU A 77 -12.01 -9.98 -10.07
C LEU A 77 -11.75 -11.23 -10.89
N GLU A 78 -12.59 -11.47 -11.90
CA GLU A 78 -12.47 -12.59 -12.81
C GLU A 78 -12.11 -12.09 -14.20
N PHE A 79 -11.12 -12.71 -14.82
CA PHE A 79 -10.61 -12.37 -16.14
C PHE A 79 -10.70 -13.58 -17.06
N GLN A 80 -11.28 -13.41 -18.23
CA GLN A 80 -11.33 -14.43 -19.28
C GLN A 80 -10.17 -14.22 -20.23
N CYS A 81 -9.26 -15.18 -20.25
CA CYS A 81 -8.06 -15.16 -21.07
C CYS A 81 -8.11 -16.15 -22.23
N PRO A 82 -7.50 -15.82 -23.39
CA PRO A 82 -7.48 -16.71 -24.53
C PRO A 82 -6.63 -17.97 -24.30
N SER A 83 -5.63 -17.92 -23.42
CA SER A 83 -4.78 -19.05 -23.04
C SER A 83 -4.26 -18.89 -21.62
N GLU A 84 -3.63 -19.96 -21.07
CA GLU A 84 -2.95 -19.94 -19.76
C GLU A 84 -1.44 -19.67 -19.89
N GLU A 85 -0.96 -19.46 -21.10
CA GLU A 85 0.46 -19.25 -21.35
C GLU A 85 0.85 -17.78 -21.16
N ASN A 86 2.02 -17.55 -20.60
CA ASN A 86 2.62 -16.22 -20.46
C ASN A 86 1.65 -15.21 -19.82
N ILE A 87 1.13 -15.56 -18.66
CA ILE A 87 0.25 -14.67 -17.91
C ILE A 87 1.05 -13.54 -17.27
N LYS A 88 0.65 -12.32 -17.57
CA LYS A 88 1.18 -11.10 -16.96
C LYS A 88 0.06 -10.31 -16.28
N ILE A 89 0.23 -10.03 -15.02
CA ILE A 89 -0.70 -9.24 -14.21
C ILE A 89 -0.08 -7.87 -13.97
N ILE A 90 -0.80 -6.82 -14.29
CA ILE A 90 -0.42 -5.43 -14.02
C ILE A 90 -1.41 -4.89 -12.99
N ASN A 91 -0.90 -4.41 -11.87
CA ASN A 91 -1.71 -3.79 -10.83
C ASN A 91 -1.19 -2.38 -10.56
N ASN A 92 -1.89 -1.38 -11.08
CA ASN A 92 -1.57 0.04 -10.91
C ASN A 92 -2.42 0.69 -9.80
N ALA A 93 -3.30 -0.08 -9.16
CA ALA A 93 -4.19 0.44 -8.13
C ALA A 93 -3.40 1.09 -6.99
N LEU A 94 -3.91 2.19 -6.45
CA LEU A 94 -3.39 2.98 -5.33
C LEU A 94 -2.10 3.75 -5.59
N PHE A 95 -1.24 3.35 -6.50
CA PHE A 95 0.05 4.02 -6.72
C PHE A 95 -0.07 5.46 -7.21
N ASN A 96 -1.18 5.81 -7.86
CA ASN A 96 -1.50 7.19 -8.26
C ASN A 96 -1.92 8.09 -7.09
N VAL A 97 -2.37 7.50 -5.99
CA VAL A 97 -2.83 8.20 -4.77
C VAL A 97 -1.80 8.09 -3.65
N ILE A 98 -1.20 6.91 -3.48
CA ILE A 98 -0.25 6.60 -2.41
C ILE A 98 1.00 5.96 -3.02
N GLN A 99 2.01 6.78 -3.36
CA GLN A 99 3.23 6.29 -4.01
C GLN A 99 4.07 5.34 -3.15
N SER A 100 3.94 5.41 -1.83
CA SER A 100 4.62 4.51 -0.89
C SER A 100 3.87 3.19 -0.66
N HIS A 101 2.72 2.99 -1.32
CA HIS A 101 1.95 1.75 -1.19
C HIS A 101 2.73 0.56 -1.75
N ILE A 102 2.55 -0.60 -1.11
CA ILE A 102 3.17 -1.87 -1.54
C ILE A 102 2.05 -2.90 -1.65
N HIS A 103 1.89 -3.47 -2.83
CA HIS A 103 1.03 -4.63 -3.01
C HIS A 103 1.83 -5.91 -2.87
N ILE A 104 1.32 -6.88 -2.15
CA ILE A 104 1.87 -8.24 -2.12
C ILE A 104 0.98 -9.11 -3.01
N ALA A 105 1.50 -9.43 -4.19
CA ALA A 105 0.86 -10.35 -5.11
C ALA A 105 1.25 -11.78 -4.76
N ARG A 106 0.25 -12.61 -4.43
CA ARG A 106 0.40 -14.05 -4.23
C ARG A 106 -0.36 -14.77 -5.32
N ILE A 107 0.34 -15.58 -6.08
CA ILE A 107 -0.22 -16.32 -7.21
C ILE A 107 -0.27 -17.79 -6.84
N TYR A 108 -1.45 -18.37 -6.96
CA TYR A 108 -1.71 -19.78 -6.68
C TYR A 108 -2.08 -20.50 -7.96
N LEU A 109 -1.59 -21.74 -8.10
CA LEU A 109 -2.01 -22.67 -9.12
C LEU A 109 -2.53 -23.94 -8.43
N GLU A 110 -3.77 -24.33 -8.68
CA GLU A 110 -4.41 -25.51 -8.06
C GLU A 110 -4.28 -25.57 -6.52
N ASN A 111 -4.34 -24.41 -5.82
CA ASN A 111 -4.15 -24.19 -4.38
C ASN A 111 -2.68 -24.23 -3.87
N ASP A 112 -1.71 -24.49 -4.71
CA ASP A 112 -0.30 -24.34 -4.33
C ASP A 112 0.20 -22.93 -4.64
N LEU A 113 0.95 -22.33 -3.70
CA LEU A 113 1.56 -21.01 -3.90
C LEU A 113 2.67 -21.16 -4.96
N LEU A 114 2.43 -20.61 -6.15
CA LEU A 114 3.38 -20.61 -7.24
C LEU A 114 4.47 -19.56 -7.05
N THR A 115 4.06 -18.33 -6.72
CA THR A 115 4.99 -17.22 -6.50
C THR A 115 4.39 -16.12 -5.62
N GLU A 116 5.25 -15.39 -4.94
CA GLU A 116 4.90 -14.20 -4.19
C GLU A 116 5.82 -13.05 -4.62
N LYS A 117 5.25 -11.91 -4.99
CA LYS A 117 5.99 -10.72 -5.41
C LYS A 117 5.43 -9.46 -4.75
N ALA A 118 6.31 -8.62 -4.19
CA ALA A 118 5.97 -7.28 -3.79
C ALA A 118 5.99 -6.34 -5.00
N LEU A 119 4.89 -5.63 -5.23
CA LEU A 119 4.76 -4.62 -6.27
C LEU A 119 4.95 -3.24 -5.65
N PHE A 120 5.65 -2.38 -6.36
CA PHE A 120 6.00 -1.02 -5.97
C PHE A 120 5.59 -0.05 -7.08
N PHE A 121 5.58 1.24 -6.78
CA PHE A 121 5.30 2.29 -7.77
C PHE A 121 6.11 2.13 -9.07
N ASN A 122 7.37 1.67 -9.00
CA ASN A 122 8.25 1.49 -10.15
C ASN A 122 8.24 0.06 -10.72
N ASP A 123 7.56 -0.90 -10.09
CA ASP A 123 7.46 -2.30 -10.50
C ASP A 123 6.06 -2.84 -10.19
N GLN A 124 5.14 -2.61 -11.10
CA GLN A 124 3.70 -2.82 -10.95
C GLN A 124 3.20 -4.09 -11.63
N SER A 125 4.09 -4.97 -12.09
CA SER A 125 3.71 -6.17 -12.84
C SER A 125 4.27 -7.45 -12.26
N VAL A 126 3.50 -8.52 -12.40
CA VAL A 126 3.95 -9.90 -12.16
C VAL A 126 3.85 -10.67 -13.45
N ASP A 127 4.93 -11.32 -13.87
CA ASP A 127 4.96 -12.22 -15.02
C ASP A 127 5.08 -13.66 -14.51
N ILE A 128 4.11 -14.51 -14.87
CA ILE A 128 4.04 -15.90 -14.40
C ILE A 128 4.87 -16.82 -15.31
N SER A 129 5.21 -16.36 -16.52
CA SER A 129 5.96 -17.15 -17.49
C SER A 129 7.47 -17.22 -17.22
N GLU A 130 8.00 -16.23 -16.53
CA GLU A 130 9.39 -16.21 -16.13
C GLU A 130 9.57 -17.12 -14.91
N LYS A 131 10.26 -18.26 -15.11
CA LYS A 131 10.89 -18.99 -14.01
C LYS A 131 11.50 -17.98 -13.05
N GLU A 132 10.96 -17.94 -11.82
CA GLU A 132 11.44 -17.14 -10.70
C GLU A 132 12.74 -16.41 -11.00
N THR A 133 12.66 -15.22 -11.57
CA THR A 133 13.76 -14.30 -11.45
C THR A 133 13.73 -13.90 -9.97
N GLN A 134 14.44 -14.66 -9.14
CA GLN A 134 14.71 -14.26 -7.76
C GLN A 134 15.08 -12.79 -7.86
N LEU A 135 14.19 -11.92 -7.40
CA LEU A 135 14.48 -10.49 -7.33
C LEU A 135 15.85 -10.39 -6.66
N SER A 136 16.84 -9.91 -7.42
CA SER A 136 18.17 -9.75 -6.86
C SER A 136 18.00 -8.98 -5.54
N PHE A 137 18.61 -9.45 -4.46
CA PHE A 137 18.58 -8.79 -3.15
C PHE A 137 18.80 -7.28 -3.29
N PHE A 138 19.63 -6.88 -4.24
CA PHE A 138 19.92 -5.48 -4.53
C PHE A 138 18.72 -4.72 -5.13
N SER A 139 17.96 -5.33 -6.05
CA SER A 139 16.78 -4.68 -6.63
C SER A 139 15.65 -4.55 -5.60
N SER A 140 15.45 -5.57 -4.76
CA SER A 140 14.50 -5.51 -3.65
C SER A 140 14.89 -4.43 -2.65
N PHE A 141 16.18 -4.38 -2.25
CA PHE A 141 16.68 -3.33 -1.36
C PHE A 141 16.45 -1.93 -1.94
N GLN A 142 16.74 -1.73 -3.22
CA GLN A 142 16.54 -0.44 -3.89
C GLN A 142 15.06 -0.04 -3.88
N ASN A 143 14.15 -0.96 -4.20
CA ASN A 143 12.71 -0.70 -4.21
C ASN A 143 12.20 -0.33 -2.81
N PHE A 144 12.58 -1.09 -1.79
CA PHE A 144 12.21 -0.78 -0.39
C PHE A 144 12.81 0.55 0.07
N PHE A 145 14.05 0.86 -0.32
CA PHE A 145 14.69 2.12 0.01
C PHE A 145 13.94 3.31 -0.60
N TYR A 146 13.59 3.26 -1.88
CA TYR A 146 12.83 4.33 -2.53
C TYR A 146 11.41 4.46 -1.97
N SER A 147 10.75 3.34 -1.68
CA SER A 147 9.43 3.35 -1.06
C SER A 147 9.48 4.00 0.33
N GLY A 148 10.45 3.63 1.16
CA GLY A 148 10.65 4.24 2.48
C GLY A 148 11.00 5.72 2.40
N LEU A 149 11.85 6.12 1.46
CA LEU A 149 12.18 7.54 1.24
C LEU A 149 10.95 8.35 0.81
N SER A 150 10.17 7.82 -0.13
CA SER A 150 8.90 8.43 -0.57
C SER A 150 7.89 8.55 0.57
N HIS A 151 7.80 7.54 1.43
CA HIS A 151 6.94 7.56 2.61
C HIS A 151 7.33 8.68 3.58
N ILE A 152 8.63 8.81 3.90
CA ILE A 152 9.11 9.86 4.81
C ILE A 152 8.89 11.26 4.22
N LEU A 153 9.19 11.46 2.93
CA LEU A 153 9.05 12.76 2.27
C LEU A 153 7.59 13.13 2.01
N GLY A 154 6.71 12.14 1.81
CA GLY A 154 5.27 12.35 1.65
C GLY A 154 4.50 12.52 2.96
N GLY A 155 5.09 12.13 4.10
CA GLY A 155 4.50 12.26 5.43
C GLY A 155 4.80 13.61 6.06
N TYR A 156 3.88 14.57 5.98
CA TYR A 156 4.05 15.89 6.61
C TYR A 156 4.34 15.80 8.11
N ASP A 157 3.75 14.82 8.80
CA ASP A 157 3.95 14.57 10.23
C ASP A 157 5.40 14.22 10.55
N HIS A 158 6.03 13.38 9.71
CA HIS A 158 7.44 13.01 9.85
C HIS A 158 8.36 14.22 9.63
N LEU A 159 8.07 15.04 8.62
CA LEU A 159 8.84 16.24 8.32
C LEU A 159 8.71 17.29 9.45
N LEU A 160 7.51 17.52 9.97
CA LEU A 160 7.27 18.42 11.08
C LEU A 160 7.93 17.92 12.38
N PHE A 161 7.90 16.62 12.63
CA PHE A 161 8.57 16.02 13.78
C PHE A 161 10.10 16.22 13.70
N ILE A 162 10.71 15.91 12.56
CA ILE A 162 12.16 16.11 12.36
C ILE A 162 12.52 17.59 12.49
N LEU A 163 11.72 18.49 11.90
CA LEU A 163 11.92 19.93 12.02
C LEU A 163 11.83 20.40 13.48
N GLY A 164 10.85 19.90 14.23
CA GLY A 164 10.72 20.18 15.66
C GLY A 164 11.93 19.72 16.46
N LEU A 165 12.45 18.53 16.19
CA LEU A 165 13.68 18.02 16.82
C LEU A 165 14.90 18.88 16.50
N LEU A 166 15.06 19.33 15.24
CA LEU A 166 16.18 20.19 14.82
C LEU A 166 16.17 21.53 15.55
N ILE A 167 14.99 22.09 15.83
CA ILE A 167 14.84 23.36 16.56
C ILE A 167 15.18 23.18 18.04
N ILE A 168 14.73 22.07 18.65
CA ILE A 168 14.85 21.84 20.10
C ILE A 168 16.25 21.34 20.46
N VAL A 169 16.87 20.48 19.65
CA VAL A 169 18.15 19.82 19.97
C VAL A 169 19.30 20.54 19.29
N THR A 170 19.99 21.37 20.02
CA THR A 170 21.13 22.15 19.51
C THR A 170 22.44 21.35 19.36
N ASN A 171 22.53 20.19 20.00
CA ASN A 171 23.75 19.36 19.99
C ASN A 171 23.59 18.17 19.04
N LEU A 172 24.44 18.08 18.01
CA LEU A 172 24.39 17.06 16.96
C LEU A 172 24.44 15.62 17.52
N ASN A 173 25.26 15.36 18.54
CA ASN A 173 25.36 14.02 19.13
C ASN A 173 24.05 13.62 19.84
N ARG A 174 23.40 14.57 20.52
CA ARG A 174 22.09 14.32 21.12
C ARG A 174 21.01 14.13 20.08
N LEU A 175 21.07 14.89 18.98
CA LEU A 175 20.15 14.74 17.85
C LEU A 175 20.25 13.35 17.24
N ILE A 176 21.45 12.85 16.96
CA ILE A 176 21.67 11.50 16.45
C ILE A 176 21.14 10.45 17.41
N LEU A 177 21.40 10.59 18.71
CA LEU A 177 20.89 9.65 19.72
C LEU A 177 19.36 9.59 19.74
N VAL A 178 18.70 10.74 19.69
CA VAL A 178 17.22 10.83 19.71
C VAL A 178 16.63 10.23 18.43
N ILE A 179 17.16 10.58 17.25
CA ILE A 179 16.68 10.02 15.97
C ILE A 179 16.91 8.52 15.94
N THR A 180 18.07 8.02 16.38
CA THR A 180 18.35 6.58 16.43
C THR A 180 17.41 5.86 17.38
N GLY A 181 17.17 6.38 18.57
CA GLY A 181 16.23 5.82 19.53
C GLY A 181 14.80 5.77 18.99
N PHE A 182 14.35 6.85 18.34
CA PHE A 182 13.06 6.90 17.67
C PHE A 182 12.95 5.85 16.55
N THR A 183 13.97 5.74 15.68
CA THR A 183 13.98 4.79 14.57
C THR A 183 13.94 3.34 15.06
N ILE A 184 14.70 3.00 16.11
CA ILE A 184 14.67 1.66 16.73
C ILE A 184 13.29 1.37 17.33
N GLY A 185 12.72 2.31 18.08
CA GLY A 185 11.40 2.13 18.67
C GLY A 185 10.31 1.94 17.60
N HIS A 186 10.34 2.77 16.56
CA HIS A 186 9.40 2.69 15.43
C HIS A 186 9.56 1.36 14.68
N SER A 187 10.77 0.92 14.37
CA SER A 187 11.02 -0.35 13.71
C SER A 187 10.54 -1.55 14.54
N LEU A 188 10.73 -1.49 15.86
CA LEU A 188 10.24 -2.53 16.76
C LEU A 188 8.70 -2.60 16.81
N THR A 189 8.04 -1.44 16.87
CA THR A 189 6.56 -1.40 16.87
C THR A 189 5.97 -1.87 15.54
N LEU A 190 6.59 -1.51 14.41
CA LEU A 190 6.22 -2.03 13.09
C LEU A 190 6.39 -3.55 13.01
N PHE A 191 7.51 -4.08 13.50
CA PHE A 191 7.73 -5.53 13.54
C PHE A 191 6.66 -6.24 14.39
N LEU A 192 6.35 -5.73 15.56
CA LEU A 192 5.31 -6.31 16.42
C LEU A 192 3.90 -6.24 15.79
N SER A 193 3.62 -5.20 15.03
CA SER A 193 2.38 -5.07 14.26
C SER A 193 2.34 -6.07 13.10
N LEU A 194 3.46 -6.26 12.39
CA LEU A 194 3.57 -7.20 11.27
C LEU A 194 3.35 -8.66 11.69
N VAL A 195 3.82 -9.03 12.90
CA VAL A 195 3.59 -10.36 13.49
C VAL A 195 2.23 -10.48 14.20
N GLU A 196 1.34 -9.49 14.02
CA GLU A 196 -0.01 -9.44 14.58
C GLU A 196 -0.09 -9.55 16.13
N ILE A 197 1.05 -9.35 16.81
CA ILE A 197 1.07 -9.34 18.29
C ILE A 197 0.36 -8.10 18.83
N VAL A 198 0.44 -6.97 18.10
CA VAL A 198 -0.19 -5.70 18.47
C VAL A 198 -0.98 -5.18 17.28
N GLN A 199 -2.29 -5.09 17.44
CA GLN A 199 -3.14 -4.39 16.49
C GLN A 199 -3.15 -2.91 16.86
N VAL A 200 -2.56 -2.07 16.00
CA VAL A 200 -2.41 -0.65 16.26
C VAL A 200 -3.36 0.14 15.37
N ASN A 201 -4.23 0.93 15.99
CA ASN A 201 -5.06 1.88 15.26
C ASN A 201 -4.21 3.11 14.87
N ALA A 202 -4.02 3.33 13.55
CA ALA A 202 -3.20 4.41 13.01
C ALA A 202 -3.60 5.80 13.57
N SER A 203 -4.89 6.08 13.67
CA SER A 203 -5.40 7.36 14.18
C SER A 203 -5.02 7.63 15.65
N ILE A 204 -4.96 6.57 16.49
CA ILE A 204 -4.52 6.69 17.88
C ILE A 204 -3.03 7.01 17.93
N VAL A 205 -2.23 6.35 17.09
CA VAL A 205 -0.77 6.57 17.03
C VAL A 205 -0.44 7.99 16.59
N GLU A 206 -1.08 8.48 15.53
CA GLU A 206 -0.91 9.85 15.04
C GLU A 206 -1.25 10.87 16.12
N SER A 207 -2.35 10.67 16.85
CA SER A 207 -2.75 11.52 17.96
C SER A 207 -1.73 11.52 19.11
N LEU A 208 -1.17 10.34 19.45
CA LEU A 208 -0.13 10.22 20.47
C LEU A 208 1.19 10.87 20.05
N ILE A 209 1.58 10.79 18.78
CA ILE A 209 2.77 11.47 18.25
C ILE A 209 2.58 12.99 18.40
N GLY A 210 1.43 13.53 17.99
CA GLY A 210 1.10 14.95 18.16
C GLY A 210 1.16 15.39 19.64
N TYR A 211 0.60 14.59 20.54
CA TYR A 211 0.64 14.85 21.97
C TYR A 211 2.08 14.86 22.54
N THR A 212 2.92 13.90 22.14
CA THR A 212 4.32 13.84 22.60
C THR A 212 5.13 15.05 22.14
N ILE A 213 4.95 15.49 20.89
CA ILE A 213 5.61 16.71 20.37
C ILE A 213 5.19 17.94 21.18
N MET A 214 3.88 18.10 21.46
CA MET A 214 3.36 19.19 22.25
C MET A 214 3.90 19.18 23.69
N SER A 215 3.95 18.00 24.31
CA SER A 215 4.47 17.81 25.68
C SER A 215 5.95 18.17 25.79
N VAL A 216 6.77 17.70 24.83
CA VAL A 216 8.21 18.03 24.79
C VAL A 216 8.43 19.53 24.56
N SER A 217 7.69 20.12 23.63
CA SER A 217 7.77 21.57 23.37
C SER A 217 7.40 22.40 24.60
N TYR A 218 6.34 22.00 25.31
CA TYR A 218 5.91 22.69 26.53
C TYR A 218 6.95 22.59 27.65
N THR A 219 7.53 21.41 27.90
CA THR A 219 8.55 21.24 28.93
C THR A 219 9.83 22.01 28.62
N HIS A 220 10.22 22.12 27.35
CA HIS A 220 11.40 22.88 26.94
C HIS A 220 11.22 24.41 27.02
N LEU A 221 9.98 24.90 26.87
CA LEU A 221 9.66 26.31 26.97
C LEU A 221 9.43 26.78 28.41
N THR A 222 9.04 25.86 29.31
CA THR A 222 8.62 26.22 30.68
C THR A 222 9.63 25.84 31.76
N LEU A 223 10.63 25.02 31.44
CA LEU A 223 11.69 24.66 32.40
C LEU A 223 12.96 25.46 32.03
N PRO A 224 13.55 26.24 32.99
CA PRO A 224 14.77 26.98 32.76
C PRO A 224 16.02 26.09 32.60
#